data_7d1a79796a05f75d4999560c685887b4
#
_entry.id   7d1a79796a05f75d4999560c685887b4
#
_cell.length_a   1.000
_cell.length_b   1.000
_cell.length_c   1.000
_cell.angle_alpha   90.00
_cell.angle_beta   90.00
_cell.angle_gamma   90.00
#
_symmetry.space_group_name_H-M   'P 1'
#
loop_
_entity.id
_entity.type
_entity.pdbx_description
1 polymer ?
#
loop_
_entity_poly.entity_id
_entity_poly.type
_entity_poly.pdbx_seq_one_letter_code
_entity_poly.pdbx_strand_id
1 'polypeptide(L)'
;MLIAVAAAIIIIALAIAIPKLSPSGDQTVASASLLRIEYIKEDMKRISYGVTERTGALKSETLVIDEKGKAYYNLNIEGGKGSQTKFQLSQQDMKRLKAILTDTGFMFIPKSEFAIKEDANEFTRYTLKITLDNQVKTVQWVNADASQDFVPPLLTMLSDTLTKIVEEHSS
;
A
#
# COMPACT_ATOMS: atom_id res chain seq x y z
N MET A 1 32.23 27.04 -58.25
CA MET A 1 33.02 26.11 -57.44
C MET A 1 33.13 26.54 -55.95
N LEU A 2 33.34 27.81 -55.64
CA LEU A 2 33.45 28.31 -54.26
C LEU A 2 32.18 28.16 -53.42
N ILE A 3 30.99 28.30 -53.99
CA ILE A 3 29.69 28.20 -53.31
C ILE A 3 29.37 26.77 -52.86
N ALA A 4 29.77 25.76 -53.67
CA ALA A 4 29.57 24.34 -53.34
C ALA A 4 30.45 23.90 -52.15
N VAL A 5 31.67 24.41 -52.04
CA VAL A 5 32.58 24.13 -50.94
C VAL A 5 32.08 24.73 -49.62
N ALA A 6 31.54 25.97 -49.67
CA ALA A 6 31.00 26.65 -48.50
C ALA A 6 29.74 25.90 -47.95
N ALA A 7 28.89 25.40 -48.84
CA ALA A 7 27.70 24.61 -48.41
C ALA A 7 28.10 23.26 -47.76
N ALA A 8 29.13 22.61 -48.28
CA ALA A 8 29.62 21.34 -47.69
C ALA A 8 30.23 21.54 -46.27
N ILE A 9 30.91 22.63 -46.04
CA ILE A 9 31.49 22.99 -44.72
C ILE A 9 30.39 23.28 -43.70
N ILE A 10 29.30 23.93 -44.10
CA ILE A 10 28.16 24.24 -43.20
C ILE A 10 27.43 22.92 -42.81
N ILE A 11 27.25 21.98 -43.74
CA ILE A 11 26.60 20.70 -43.46
C ILE A 11 27.45 19.86 -42.50
N ILE A 12 28.79 19.85 -42.68
CA ILE A 12 29.67 19.12 -41.78
C ILE A 12 29.69 19.77 -40.38
N ALA A 13 29.66 21.09 -40.29
CA ALA A 13 29.60 21.79 -39.00
C ALA A 13 28.29 21.52 -38.27
N LEU A 14 27.13 21.42 -38.97
CA LEU A 14 25.84 21.04 -38.38
C LEU A 14 25.85 19.58 -37.90
N ALA A 15 26.45 18.67 -38.66
CA ALA A 15 26.50 17.26 -38.25
C ALA A 15 27.36 17.02 -37.01
N ILE A 16 28.36 17.87 -36.76
CA ILE A 16 29.19 17.78 -35.52
C ILE A 16 28.50 18.47 -34.33
N ALA A 17 27.64 19.46 -34.56
CA ALA A 17 26.93 20.18 -33.49
C ALA A 17 25.72 19.42 -32.93
N ILE A 18 25.04 18.58 -33.73
CA ILE A 18 23.85 17.83 -33.34
C ILE A 18 24.11 16.85 -32.16
N PRO A 19 25.25 16.13 -32.09
CA PRO A 19 25.50 15.25 -30.92
C PRO A 19 25.71 16.01 -29.62
N LYS A 20 26.07 17.27 -29.63
CA LYS A 20 26.28 18.10 -28.42
C LYS A 20 25.01 18.76 -27.92
N LEU A 21 23.95 18.77 -28.74
CA LEU A 21 22.61 19.26 -28.39
C LEU A 21 21.64 18.13 -28.07
N SER A 22 22.08 16.88 -28.06
CA SER A 22 21.33 15.85 -27.36
C SER A 22 21.29 16.29 -25.90
N PRO A 23 20.11 16.61 -25.33
CA PRO A 23 20.04 16.78 -23.90
C PRO A 23 20.60 15.48 -23.34
N SER A 24 21.69 15.58 -22.61
CA SER A 24 22.08 14.56 -21.66
C SER A 24 20.79 14.25 -20.96
N GLY A 25 20.24 13.06 -21.22
CA GLY A 25 19.09 12.65 -20.47
C GLY A 25 19.49 12.82 -19.02
N ASP A 26 19.02 13.87 -18.38
CA ASP A 26 18.72 13.80 -16.98
C ASP A 26 17.97 12.48 -16.88
N GLN A 27 18.69 11.43 -16.50
CA GLN A 27 18.06 10.40 -15.72
C GLN A 27 17.56 11.19 -14.52
N THR A 28 16.36 11.76 -14.66
CA THR A 28 15.49 11.94 -13.52
C THR A 28 15.55 10.57 -12.89
N VAL A 29 16.40 10.44 -11.90
CA VAL A 29 16.31 9.38 -10.91
C VAL A 29 14.86 9.52 -10.48
N ALA A 30 13.99 8.69 -11.06
CA ALA A 30 12.60 8.65 -10.70
C ALA A 30 12.68 8.47 -9.19
N SER A 31 12.40 9.52 -8.47
CA SER A 31 12.47 9.54 -7.01
C SER A 31 11.66 8.33 -6.60
N ALA A 32 12.38 7.31 -6.11
CA ALA A 32 11.75 6.03 -5.84
C ALA A 32 10.64 6.35 -4.85
N SER A 33 9.40 6.39 -5.34
CA SER A 33 8.30 6.82 -4.52
C SER A 33 8.21 5.88 -3.33
N LEU A 34 8.35 6.48 -2.16
CA LEU A 34 8.45 5.79 -0.88
C LEU A 34 7.06 5.25 -0.51
N LEU A 35 6.94 3.93 -0.50
CA LEU A 35 5.72 3.25 -0.07
C LEU A 35 5.97 2.55 1.27
N ARG A 36 5.17 2.89 2.28
CA ARG A 36 5.08 2.16 3.55
C ARG A 36 3.64 1.75 3.79
N ILE A 37 3.44 0.53 4.24
CA ILE A 37 2.13 -0.06 4.53
C ILE A 37 2.11 -0.51 5.98
N GLU A 38 1.08 -0.13 6.72
CA GLU A 38 0.75 -0.66 8.04
C GLU A 38 -0.68 -1.21 7.96
N TYR A 39 -0.83 -2.52 8.12
CA TYR A 39 -2.11 -3.21 8.04
C TYR A 39 -2.36 -3.97 9.33
N ILE A 40 -3.55 -3.78 9.90
CA ILE A 40 -4.00 -4.45 11.12
C ILE A 40 -5.34 -5.11 10.81
N LYS A 41 -5.46 -6.39 11.18
CA LYS A 41 -6.69 -7.17 11.11
C LYS A 41 -6.96 -7.74 12.49
N GLU A 42 -8.15 -7.50 13.03
CA GLU A 42 -8.54 -7.88 14.38
C GLU A 42 -9.88 -8.58 14.35
N ASP A 43 -9.93 -9.79 14.89
CA ASP A 43 -11.18 -10.48 15.15
C ASP A 43 -11.73 -10.01 16.50
N MET A 44 -12.79 -9.24 16.45
CA MET A 44 -13.38 -8.51 17.57
C MET A 44 -14.58 -9.24 18.13
N LYS A 45 -14.71 -9.21 19.45
CA LYS A 45 -15.89 -9.69 20.15
C LYS A 45 -16.40 -8.64 21.11
N ARG A 46 -17.71 -8.39 21.05
CA ARG A 46 -18.43 -7.58 22.01
C ARG A 46 -18.96 -8.48 23.13
N ILE A 47 -18.58 -8.18 24.35
CA ILE A 47 -19.02 -8.91 25.54
C ILE A 47 -19.84 -7.95 26.39
N SER A 48 -21.09 -8.32 26.64
CA SER A 48 -21.99 -7.56 27.49
C SER A 48 -21.96 -8.09 28.91
N TYR A 49 -21.71 -7.23 29.88
CA TYR A 49 -21.74 -7.53 31.31
C TYR A 49 -22.88 -6.73 31.96
N GLY A 50 -24.10 -7.16 31.75
CA GLY A 50 -25.28 -6.44 32.26
C GLY A 50 -25.45 -5.08 31.58
N VAL A 51 -25.17 -3.99 32.31
CA VAL A 51 -25.29 -2.62 31.78
C VAL A 51 -24.01 -2.09 31.13
N THR A 52 -22.93 -2.85 31.14
CA THR A 52 -21.64 -2.46 30.54
C THR A 52 -21.28 -3.40 29.39
N GLU A 53 -20.81 -2.80 28.32
CA GLU A 53 -20.28 -3.53 27.15
C GLU A 53 -18.77 -3.28 27.01
N ARG A 54 -18.04 -4.31 26.66
CA ARG A 54 -16.64 -4.23 26.33
C ARG A 54 -16.39 -4.93 25.00
N THR A 55 -15.71 -4.24 24.09
CA THR A 55 -15.23 -4.83 22.85
C THR A 55 -13.74 -5.12 22.99
N GLY A 56 -13.35 -6.35 22.72
CA GLY A 56 -11.95 -6.81 22.76
C GLY A 56 -11.56 -7.55 21.49
N ALA A 57 -10.27 -7.57 21.18
CA ALA A 57 -9.73 -8.35 20.10
C ALA A 57 -9.39 -9.76 20.61
N LEU A 58 -10.00 -10.80 20.04
CA LEU A 58 -9.66 -12.20 20.28
C LEU A 58 -8.37 -12.60 19.55
N LYS A 59 -8.16 -12.01 18.38
CA LYS A 59 -6.99 -12.21 17.54
C LYS A 59 -6.63 -10.89 16.88
N SER A 60 -5.33 -10.60 16.81
CA SER A 60 -4.81 -9.42 16.10
C SER A 60 -3.63 -9.82 15.24
N GLU A 61 -3.69 -9.45 13.98
CA GLU A 61 -2.66 -9.64 12.97
C GLU A 61 -2.17 -8.26 12.54
N THR A 62 -0.87 -8.01 12.63
CA THR A 62 -0.27 -6.75 12.22
C THR A 62 0.81 -7.01 11.19
N LEU A 63 0.71 -6.38 10.03
CA LEU A 63 1.70 -6.41 8.97
C LEU A 63 2.24 -5.00 8.73
N VAL A 64 3.55 -4.84 8.84
CA VAL A 64 4.24 -3.59 8.49
C VAL A 64 5.22 -3.89 7.36
N ILE A 65 5.10 -3.18 6.25
CA ILE A 65 6.01 -3.25 5.11
C ILE A 65 6.69 -1.90 4.98
N ASP A 66 8.02 -1.89 5.06
CA ASP A 66 8.82 -0.67 4.90
C ASP A 66 9.08 -0.35 3.41
N GLU A 67 9.68 0.80 3.17
CA GLU A 67 10.00 1.34 1.85
C GLU A 67 10.95 0.45 1.03
N LYS A 68 11.70 -0.42 1.72
CA LYS A 68 12.63 -1.38 1.11
C LYS A 68 11.99 -2.75 0.90
N GLY A 69 10.70 -2.90 1.24
CA GLY A 69 9.98 -4.16 1.16
C GLY A 69 10.27 -5.13 2.32
N LYS A 70 10.94 -4.69 3.39
CA LYS A 70 11.06 -5.51 4.60
C LYS A 70 9.71 -5.57 5.28
N ALA A 71 9.21 -6.77 5.50
CA ALA A 71 7.93 -7.02 6.12
C ALA A 71 8.10 -7.64 7.51
N TYR A 72 7.29 -7.14 8.44
CA TYR A 72 7.20 -7.60 9.81
C TYR A 72 5.74 -7.97 10.08
N TYR A 73 5.51 -9.26 10.32
CA TYR A 73 4.19 -9.78 10.65
C TYR A 73 4.16 -10.26 12.10
N ASN A 74 3.15 -9.80 12.84
CA ASN A 74 2.89 -10.22 14.21
C ASN A 74 1.48 -10.77 14.31
N LEU A 75 1.36 -11.95 14.91
CA LEU A 75 0.10 -12.57 15.29
C LEU A 75 -0.01 -12.59 16.81
N ASN A 76 -1.07 -12.01 17.37
CA ASN A 76 -1.42 -12.11 18.77
C ASN A 76 -2.79 -12.79 18.90
N ILE A 77 -2.90 -13.73 19.85
CA ILE A 77 -4.14 -14.44 20.17
C ILE A 77 -4.41 -14.26 21.65
N GLU A 78 -5.61 -13.83 22.02
CA GLU A 78 -6.01 -13.66 23.42
C GLU A 78 -5.86 -15.00 24.17
N GLY A 79 -5.09 -15.01 25.27
CA GLY A 79 -4.80 -16.21 26.04
C GLY A 79 -3.89 -17.24 25.34
N GLY A 80 -3.41 -16.97 24.13
CA GLY A 80 -2.57 -17.85 23.32
C GLY A 80 -1.13 -17.39 23.20
N LYS A 81 -0.34 -18.15 22.41
CA LYS A 81 1.01 -17.74 22.04
C LYS A 81 0.95 -16.92 20.75
N GLY A 82 1.52 -15.74 20.78
CA GLY A 82 1.75 -14.95 19.58
C GLY A 82 2.93 -15.50 18.76
N SER A 83 3.00 -15.10 17.50
CA SER A 83 4.15 -15.38 16.62
C SER A 83 4.61 -14.11 15.91
N GLN A 84 5.89 -14.07 15.57
CA GLN A 84 6.47 -13.00 14.78
C GLN A 84 7.24 -13.60 13.61
N THR A 85 6.95 -13.12 12.42
CA THR A 85 7.64 -13.51 11.18
C THR A 85 8.21 -12.26 10.50
N LYS A 86 9.41 -12.41 9.92
CA LYS A 86 10.07 -11.36 9.14
C LYS A 86 10.38 -11.93 7.76
N PHE A 87 10.05 -11.19 6.72
CA PHE A 87 10.33 -11.59 5.36
C PHE A 87 10.65 -10.39 4.47
N GLN A 88 11.09 -10.64 3.25
CA GLN A 88 11.43 -9.63 2.28
C GLN A 88 10.56 -9.78 1.04
N LEU A 89 9.81 -8.75 0.71
CA LEU A 89 9.08 -8.67 -0.54
C LEU A 89 10.02 -8.43 -1.72
N SER A 90 9.72 -9.04 -2.84
CA SER A 90 10.43 -8.77 -4.08
C SER A 90 10.14 -7.35 -4.59
N GLN A 91 11.02 -6.81 -5.42
CA GLN A 91 10.76 -5.51 -6.08
C GLN A 91 9.51 -5.56 -6.96
N GLN A 92 9.17 -6.74 -7.50
CA GLN A 92 7.98 -6.93 -8.30
C GLN A 92 6.70 -6.82 -7.44
N ASP A 93 6.69 -7.42 -6.25
CA ASP A 93 5.55 -7.32 -5.32
C ASP A 93 5.36 -5.89 -4.83
N MET A 94 6.44 -5.19 -4.51
CA MET A 94 6.38 -3.78 -4.14
C MET A 94 5.83 -2.89 -5.26
N LYS A 95 6.25 -3.13 -6.51
CA LYS A 95 5.70 -2.43 -7.68
C LYS A 95 4.21 -2.74 -7.88
N ARG A 96 3.82 -4.01 -7.70
CA ARG A 96 2.41 -4.43 -7.80
C ARG A 96 1.55 -3.79 -6.72
N LEU A 97 1.99 -3.81 -5.47
CA LEU A 97 1.28 -3.15 -4.36
C LEU A 97 1.10 -1.65 -4.63
N LYS A 98 2.18 -0.98 -5.06
CA LYS A 98 2.12 0.42 -5.42
C LYS A 98 1.13 0.69 -6.55
N ALA A 99 1.16 -0.09 -7.63
CA ALA A 99 0.23 0.05 -8.74
C ALA A 99 -1.22 -0.11 -8.27
N ILE A 100 -1.51 -1.15 -7.47
CA ILE A 100 -2.85 -1.34 -6.91
C ILE A 100 -3.30 -0.10 -6.12
N LEU A 101 -2.47 0.42 -5.22
CA LEU A 101 -2.82 1.59 -4.40
C LEU A 101 -3.04 2.85 -5.22
N THR A 102 -2.26 3.05 -6.27
CA THR A 102 -2.36 4.20 -7.17
C THR A 102 -3.58 4.08 -8.09
N ASP A 103 -3.74 2.93 -8.75
CA ASP A 103 -4.75 2.72 -9.76
C ASP A 103 -6.17 2.60 -9.18
N THR A 104 -6.29 2.10 -7.94
CA THR A 104 -7.59 2.01 -7.25
C THR A 104 -8.04 3.30 -6.61
N GLY A 105 -7.17 4.30 -6.52
CA GLY A 105 -7.48 5.57 -5.89
C GLY A 105 -7.64 5.50 -4.36
N PHE A 106 -6.98 4.55 -3.70
CA PHE A 106 -7.04 4.40 -2.24
C PHE A 106 -6.79 5.71 -1.49
N MET A 107 -5.81 6.50 -1.93
CA MET A 107 -5.46 7.77 -1.30
C MET A 107 -6.59 8.82 -1.35
N PHE A 108 -7.56 8.64 -2.24
CA PHE A 108 -8.69 9.56 -2.46
C PHE A 108 -10.00 9.09 -1.83
N ILE A 109 -10.02 7.96 -1.09
CA ILE A 109 -11.21 7.53 -0.37
C ILE A 109 -11.62 8.64 0.61
N PRO A 110 -12.85 9.20 0.49
CA PRO A 110 -13.24 10.35 1.32
C PRO A 110 -13.47 9.95 2.78
N LYS A 111 -13.94 8.73 3.01
CA LYS A 111 -14.29 8.22 4.35
C LYS A 111 -13.10 7.49 4.96
N SER A 112 -12.74 7.84 6.19
CA SER A 112 -11.62 7.24 6.92
C SER A 112 -12.05 6.17 7.93
N GLU A 113 -13.34 6.14 8.30
CA GLU A 113 -13.89 5.19 9.27
C GLU A 113 -15.30 4.79 8.85
N PHE A 114 -15.58 3.48 8.90
CA PHE A 114 -16.87 2.88 8.55
C PHE A 114 -17.56 2.42 9.82
N ALA A 115 -18.84 2.81 9.99
CA ALA A 115 -19.60 2.53 11.19
C ALA A 115 -19.96 1.04 11.30
N ILE A 116 -19.95 0.54 12.54
CA ILE A 116 -20.29 -0.84 12.89
C ILE A 116 -21.77 -0.88 13.23
N LYS A 117 -22.49 -1.92 12.79
CA LYS A 117 -23.87 -2.18 13.19
C LYS A 117 -23.96 -2.36 14.72
N GLU A 118 -25.02 -1.85 15.31
CA GLU A 118 -25.23 -1.94 16.76
C GLU A 118 -25.39 -3.38 17.25
N ASP A 119 -25.95 -4.26 16.43
CA ASP A 119 -26.18 -5.68 16.71
C ASP A 119 -24.99 -6.60 16.37
N ALA A 120 -23.91 -6.06 15.82
CA ALA A 120 -22.71 -6.82 15.51
C ALA A 120 -21.93 -7.19 16.78
N ASN A 121 -22.05 -8.44 17.23
CA ASN A 121 -21.38 -8.96 18.43
C ASN A 121 -19.98 -9.53 18.12
N GLU A 122 -19.79 -10.09 16.94
CA GLU A 122 -18.52 -10.62 16.44
C GLU A 122 -18.29 -10.06 15.05
N PHE A 123 -17.11 -9.48 14.81
CA PHE A 123 -16.75 -8.88 13.52
C PHE A 123 -15.23 -8.80 13.36
N THR A 124 -14.80 -8.72 12.11
CA THR A 124 -13.39 -8.45 11.82
C THR A 124 -13.21 -6.98 11.50
N ARG A 125 -12.34 -6.32 12.24
CA ARG A 125 -11.93 -4.93 12.01
C ARG A 125 -10.62 -4.88 11.25
N TYR A 126 -10.56 -4.02 10.27
CA TYR A 126 -9.39 -3.77 9.44
C TYR A 126 -8.95 -2.32 9.59
N THR A 127 -7.66 -2.10 9.70
CA THR A 127 -7.05 -0.76 9.65
C THR A 127 -5.91 -0.81 8.65
N LEU A 128 -5.96 0.04 7.64
CA LEU A 128 -4.92 0.17 6.63
C LEU A 128 -4.41 1.61 6.61
N LYS A 129 -3.12 1.77 6.93
CA LYS A 129 -2.42 3.04 6.84
C LYS A 129 -1.35 2.94 5.76
N ILE A 130 -1.46 3.81 4.78
CA ILE A 130 -0.54 3.93 3.66
C ILE A 130 0.19 5.25 3.78
N THR A 131 1.51 5.18 3.67
CA THR A 131 2.35 6.35 3.41
C THR A 131 2.92 6.22 2.01
N LEU A 132 2.57 7.14 1.13
CA LEU A 132 3.02 7.19 -0.26
C LEU A 132 3.52 8.61 -0.55
N ASP A 133 4.81 8.76 -0.86
CA ASP A 133 5.42 10.04 -1.22
C ASP A 133 5.06 11.20 -0.25
N ASN A 134 5.24 11.04 1.03
CA ASN A 134 4.90 12.00 2.09
C ASN A 134 3.38 12.23 2.34
N GLN A 135 2.50 11.57 1.60
CA GLN A 135 1.08 11.56 1.88
C GLN A 135 0.73 10.37 2.76
N VAL A 136 -0.08 10.58 3.78
CA VAL A 136 -0.54 9.54 4.69
C VAL A 136 -2.06 9.44 4.61
N LYS A 137 -2.54 8.23 4.38
CA LYS A 137 -3.97 7.90 4.42
C LYS A 137 -4.19 6.71 5.35
N THR A 138 -5.12 6.87 6.29
CA THR A 138 -5.59 5.77 7.15
C THR A 138 -7.06 5.55 6.88
N VAL A 139 -7.45 4.29 6.69
CA VAL A 139 -8.85 3.87 6.56
C VAL A 139 -9.09 2.70 7.50
N GLN A 140 -10.18 2.77 8.26
CA GLN A 140 -10.65 1.71 9.14
C GLN A 140 -12.04 1.25 8.69
N TRP A 141 -12.24 -0.05 8.57
CA TRP A 141 -13.51 -0.65 8.20
C TRP A 141 -13.71 -1.98 8.91
N VAL A 142 -14.89 -2.54 8.79
CA VAL A 142 -15.21 -3.88 9.26
C VAL A 142 -15.70 -4.75 8.09
N ASN A 143 -15.77 -6.06 8.29
CA ASN A 143 -16.36 -6.96 7.29
C ASN A 143 -17.78 -6.48 6.91
N ALA A 144 -18.19 -6.73 5.67
CA ALA A 144 -19.39 -6.16 5.07
C ALA A 144 -20.67 -6.47 5.89
N ASP A 145 -20.75 -7.67 6.47
CA ASP A 145 -21.91 -8.11 7.26
C ASP A 145 -22.09 -7.32 8.54
N ALA A 146 -20.98 -6.85 9.13
CA ALA A 146 -20.96 -6.06 10.36
C ALA A 146 -20.96 -4.53 10.11
N SER A 147 -20.76 -4.11 8.86
CA SER A 147 -20.73 -2.68 8.52
C SER A 147 -22.13 -2.12 8.35
N GLN A 148 -22.37 -0.96 8.95
CA GLN A 148 -23.57 -0.14 8.69
C GLN A 148 -23.48 0.58 7.35
N ASP A 149 -22.26 0.89 6.92
CA ASP A 149 -21.96 1.61 5.70
C ASP A 149 -21.64 0.64 4.55
N PHE A 150 -21.79 1.12 3.32
CA PHE A 150 -21.26 0.43 2.17
C PHE A 150 -19.72 0.46 2.19
N VAL A 151 -19.09 -0.72 2.33
CA VAL A 151 -17.63 -0.88 2.26
C VAL A 151 -17.22 -1.00 0.80
N PRO A 152 -16.40 -0.09 0.25
CA PRO A 152 -15.93 -0.18 -1.13
C PRO A 152 -15.20 -1.49 -1.41
N PRO A 153 -15.48 -2.21 -2.52
CA PRO A 153 -14.82 -3.48 -2.86
C PRO A 153 -13.30 -3.41 -2.91
N LEU A 154 -12.76 -2.25 -3.22
CA LEU A 154 -11.31 -2.03 -3.22
C LEU A 154 -10.67 -2.30 -1.84
N LEU A 155 -11.36 -2.00 -0.72
CA LEU A 155 -10.85 -2.25 0.63
C LEU A 155 -10.76 -3.76 0.90
N THR A 156 -11.76 -4.53 0.47
CA THR A 156 -11.74 -5.99 0.54
C THR A 156 -10.60 -6.54 -0.33
N MET A 157 -10.47 -6.08 -1.56
CA MET A 157 -9.40 -6.52 -2.45
C MET A 157 -8.00 -6.24 -1.88
N LEU A 158 -7.79 -5.08 -1.24
CA LEU A 158 -6.52 -4.74 -0.59
C LEU A 158 -6.25 -5.64 0.62
N SER A 159 -7.25 -5.87 1.48
CA SER A 159 -7.08 -6.76 2.63
C SER A 159 -6.77 -8.20 2.20
N ASP A 160 -7.44 -8.72 1.16
CA ASP A 160 -7.18 -10.05 0.61
C ASP A 160 -5.76 -10.16 0.02
N THR A 161 -5.32 -9.12 -0.69
CA THR A 161 -3.96 -9.07 -1.24
C THR A 161 -2.91 -9.10 -0.14
N LEU A 162 -3.08 -8.32 0.93
CA LEU A 162 -2.13 -8.27 2.05
C LEU A 162 -2.16 -9.57 2.87
N THR A 163 -3.33 -10.16 3.07
CA THR A 163 -3.49 -11.46 3.74
C THR A 163 -2.76 -12.56 2.94
N LYS A 164 -2.93 -12.60 1.62
CA LYS A 164 -2.24 -13.55 0.75
C LYS A 164 -0.73 -13.42 0.82
N ILE A 165 -0.20 -12.20 0.85
CA ILE A 165 1.24 -11.95 1.04
C ILE A 165 1.73 -12.57 2.36
N VAL A 166 0.97 -12.43 3.44
CA VAL A 166 1.31 -13.04 4.74
C VAL A 166 1.30 -14.57 4.64
N GLU A 167 0.26 -15.17 4.06
CA GLU A 167 0.13 -16.62 3.90
C GLU A 167 1.28 -17.24 3.09
N GLU A 168 1.70 -16.57 2.01
CA GLU A 168 2.79 -17.02 1.14
C GLU A 168 4.17 -17.00 1.83
N HIS A 169 4.34 -16.18 2.89
CA HIS A 169 5.65 -15.97 3.53
C HIS A 169 5.70 -16.41 5.00
N SER A 170 4.55 -16.78 5.61
CA SER A 170 4.47 -17.20 7.02
C SER A 170 4.32 -18.71 7.23
N SER A 171 4.37 -19.49 6.13
CA SER A 171 4.28 -20.97 6.14
C SER A 171 5.59 -21.63 6.52
#